data_624431e70be365bbd7f0621e20a26529
#
_entry.id   624431e70be365bbd7f0621e20a26529
#
_cell.length_a   1.000
_cell.length_b   1.000
_cell.length_c   1.000
_cell.angle_alpha   90.00
_cell.angle_beta   90.00
_cell.angle_gamma   90.00
#
_symmetry.space_group_name_H-M   'P 1'
#
loop_
_entity.id
_entity.type
_entity.pdbx_description
1 polymer ?
#
loop_
_entity_poly.entity_id
_entity_poly.type
_entity_poly.pdbx_seq_one_letter_code
_entity_poly.pdbx_strand_id
1 'polypeptide(L)'
;MQTTVGETITADSGKLIMIYLSMHDCPGCLEFTPLLADLYETSNEESKTFEVVFFSGDKQEEAFKSYFGDMSWPAIPHKDSRLKKIVKQFKIRGLPRLLVFDAKTGKVLDDNAVDKMTAEGPVAIEQWLSQV
;
A
#
# COMPACT_ATOMS: atom_id res chain seq x y z
N MET A 1 3.22 -15.84 6.15
CA MET A 1 2.15 -14.88 6.44
C MET A 1 0.83 -15.41 5.93
N GLN A 2 -0.17 -15.45 6.77
CA GLN A 2 -1.48 -16.03 6.48
C GLN A 2 -2.55 -15.00 6.15
N THR A 3 -2.14 -13.84 5.67
CA THR A 3 -3.08 -12.80 5.31
C THR A 3 -3.36 -12.84 3.80
N THR A 4 -4.40 -12.14 3.39
CA THR A 4 -4.73 -11.91 1.98
C THR A 4 -3.53 -11.40 1.19
N VAL A 5 -2.69 -10.60 1.83
CA VAL A 5 -1.50 -10.00 1.21
C VAL A 5 -0.40 -11.02 0.97
N GLY A 6 -0.25 -11.99 1.87
CA GLY A 6 0.83 -12.98 1.79
C GLY A 6 0.88 -13.76 0.48
N GLU A 7 -0.26 -13.97 -0.15
CA GLU A 7 -0.33 -14.68 -1.43
C GLU A 7 0.20 -13.87 -2.61
N THR A 8 0.24 -12.54 -2.45
CA THR A 8 0.64 -11.62 -3.52
C THR A 8 2.12 -11.28 -3.44
N ILE A 9 2.74 -11.45 -2.28
CA ILE A 9 4.07 -10.93 -1.98
C ILE A 9 5.12 -12.01 -1.99
N THR A 10 6.27 -11.69 -2.60
CA THR A 10 7.42 -12.60 -2.71
C THR A 10 8.37 -12.41 -1.53
N ALA A 11 9.39 -13.27 -1.48
CA ALA A 11 10.43 -13.21 -0.46
C ALA A 11 11.21 -11.88 -0.45
N ASP A 12 11.15 -11.12 -1.55
CA ASP A 12 11.89 -9.87 -1.70
C ASP A 12 11.12 -8.63 -1.28
N SER A 13 10.07 -8.79 -0.48
CA SER A 13 9.20 -7.68 -0.09
C SER A 13 9.81 -6.71 0.92
N GLY A 14 10.97 -7.05 1.51
CA GLY A 14 11.56 -6.24 2.56
C GLY A 14 10.95 -6.54 3.91
N LYS A 15 11.03 -5.57 4.83
CA LYS A 15 10.58 -5.75 6.22
C LYS A 15 9.13 -5.34 6.44
N LEU A 16 8.61 -4.47 5.61
CA LEU A 16 7.23 -3.98 5.72
C LEU A 16 6.47 -4.24 4.43
N ILE A 17 5.18 -4.45 4.59
CA ILE A 17 4.26 -4.51 3.46
C ILE A 17 3.22 -3.44 3.66
N MET A 18 3.00 -2.62 2.65
CA MET A 18 1.98 -1.58 2.68
C MET A 18 0.92 -1.87 1.63
N ILE A 19 -0.32 -1.96 2.07
CA ILE A 19 -1.46 -2.07 1.14
C ILE A 19 -1.97 -0.67 0.88
N TYR A 20 -1.97 -0.27 -0.37
CA TYR A 20 -2.43 1.04 -0.79
C TYR A 20 -3.75 0.93 -1.54
N LEU A 21 -4.82 1.46 -0.93
CA LEU A 21 -6.14 1.49 -1.53
C LEU A 21 -6.40 2.89 -2.09
N SER A 22 -6.68 2.95 -3.38
CA SER A 22 -6.79 4.21 -4.11
C SER A 22 -7.60 4.02 -5.38
N MET A 23 -8.00 5.13 -6.01
CA MET A 23 -8.69 5.10 -7.30
C MET A 23 -8.38 6.38 -8.07
N HIS A 24 -8.55 6.32 -9.40
CA HIS A 24 -8.09 7.39 -10.30
C HIS A 24 -8.82 8.73 -10.12
N ASP A 25 -10.07 8.71 -9.71
CA ASP A 25 -10.91 9.91 -9.60
C ASP A 25 -11.07 10.42 -8.16
N CYS A 26 -10.12 10.11 -7.31
CA CYS A 26 -10.10 10.55 -5.92
C CYS A 26 -9.04 11.64 -5.75
N PRO A 27 -9.42 12.90 -5.42
CA PRO A 27 -8.44 13.98 -5.29
C PRO A 27 -7.35 13.71 -4.26
N GLY A 28 -7.71 13.19 -3.09
CA GLY A 28 -6.72 12.84 -2.07
C GLY A 28 -5.77 11.75 -2.52
N CYS A 29 -6.26 10.81 -3.33
CA CYS A 29 -5.43 9.76 -3.90
C CYS A 29 -4.42 10.34 -4.89
N LEU A 30 -4.85 11.28 -5.72
CA LEU A 30 -3.97 11.93 -6.69
C LEU A 30 -2.87 12.74 -6.03
N GLU A 31 -3.13 13.28 -4.84
CA GLU A 31 -2.11 13.98 -4.06
C GLU A 31 -1.15 13.03 -3.36
N PHE A 32 -1.67 11.95 -2.80
CA PHE A 32 -0.84 11.03 -2.00
C PHE A 32 0.02 10.11 -2.84
N THR A 33 -0.45 9.67 -4.00
CA THR A 33 0.27 8.71 -4.82
C THR A 33 1.69 9.17 -5.20
N PRO A 34 1.91 10.43 -5.62
CA PRO A 34 3.27 10.90 -5.91
C PRO A 34 4.18 10.91 -4.68
N LEU A 35 3.65 11.25 -3.52
CA LEU A 35 4.41 11.23 -2.26
C LEU A 35 4.84 9.81 -1.93
N LEU A 36 3.90 8.86 -2.01
CA LEU A 36 4.20 7.45 -1.74
C LEU A 36 5.22 6.90 -2.73
N ALA A 37 5.10 7.26 -4.01
CA ALA A 37 6.04 6.83 -5.05
C ALA A 37 7.45 7.33 -4.76
N ASP A 38 7.59 8.57 -4.34
CA ASP A 38 8.89 9.14 -4.00
C ASP A 38 9.51 8.41 -2.80
N LEU A 39 8.74 8.18 -1.76
CA LEU A 39 9.22 7.45 -0.58
C LEU A 39 9.56 5.99 -0.90
N TYR A 40 8.78 5.37 -1.77
CA TYR A 40 9.04 4.01 -2.22
C TYR A 40 10.38 3.92 -2.95
N GLU A 41 10.63 4.84 -3.85
CA GLU A 41 11.87 4.87 -4.62
C GLU A 41 13.07 5.15 -3.72
N THR A 42 13.02 6.21 -2.92
CA THR A 42 14.16 6.61 -2.09
C THR A 42 14.47 5.61 -0.98
N SER A 43 13.45 5.05 -0.34
CA SER A 43 13.64 4.11 0.77
C SER A 43 14.16 2.75 0.31
N ASN A 44 13.99 2.43 -0.96
CA ASN A 44 14.39 1.14 -1.53
C ASN A 44 15.63 1.21 -2.43
N GLU A 45 16.32 2.34 -2.47
CA GLU A 45 17.50 2.52 -3.34
C GLU A 45 18.60 1.51 -3.12
N GLU A 46 19.00 1.29 -1.88
CA GLU A 46 20.10 0.39 -1.55
C GLU A 46 19.65 -1.04 -1.34
N SER A 47 18.50 -1.21 -0.67
CA SER A 47 17.94 -2.52 -0.41
C SER A 47 16.43 -2.36 -0.20
N LYS A 48 15.70 -3.44 -0.42
CA LYS A 48 14.26 -3.41 -0.26
C LYS A 48 13.89 -3.25 1.20
N THR A 49 13.32 -2.10 1.55
CA THR A 49 12.85 -1.78 2.89
C THR A 49 11.39 -2.17 3.06
N PHE A 50 10.56 -1.79 2.09
CA PHE A 50 9.14 -2.13 2.10
C PHE A 50 8.60 -2.33 0.70
N GLU A 51 7.54 -3.10 0.59
CA GLU A 51 6.82 -3.27 -0.65
C GLU A 51 5.44 -2.65 -0.53
N VAL A 52 4.96 -2.09 -1.62
CA VAL A 52 3.60 -1.57 -1.73
C VAL A 52 2.82 -2.49 -2.65
N VAL A 53 1.61 -2.85 -2.25
CA VAL A 53 0.68 -3.61 -3.09
C VAL A 53 -0.55 -2.74 -3.30
N PHE A 54 -0.85 -2.45 -4.55
CA PHE A 54 -1.98 -1.58 -4.90
C PHE A 54 -3.28 -2.38 -4.99
N PHE A 55 -4.30 -1.88 -4.29
CA PHE A 55 -5.67 -2.40 -4.34
C PHE A 55 -6.54 -1.29 -4.92
N SER A 56 -7.00 -1.48 -6.16
CA SER A 56 -7.77 -0.45 -6.86
C SER A 56 -9.23 -0.42 -6.45
N GLY A 57 -9.73 0.77 -6.15
CA GLY A 57 -11.15 1.01 -5.98
C GLY A 57 -11.87 1.36 -7.28
N ASP A 58 -11.16 1.39 -8.40
CA ASP A 58 -11.75 1.73 -9.70
C ASP A 58 -12.76 0.69 -10.13
N LYS A 59 -13.91 1.16 -10.65
CA LYS A 59 -14.96 0.28 -11.11
C LYS A 59 -14.68 -0.27 -12.50
N GLN A 60 -13.99 0.50 -13.33
CA GLN A 60 -13.68 0.14 -14.70
C GLN A 60 -12.25 -0.35 -14.83
N GLU A 61 -12.06 -1.46 -15.54
CA GLU A 61 -10.74 -2.03 -15.73
C GLU A 61 -9.79 -1.08 -16.46
N GLU A 62 -10.29 -0.32 -17.43
CA GLU A 62 -9.49 0.64 -18.16
C GLU A 62 -8.96 1.75 -17.27
N ALA A 63 -9.79 2.24 -16.34
CA ALA A 63 -9.38 3.25 -15.37
C ALA A 63 -8.28 2.69 -14.46
N PHE A 64 -8.44 1.45 -14.00
CA PHE A 64 -7.41 0.77 -13.22
C PHE A 64 -6.09 0.68 -13.98
N LYS A 65 -6.13 0.21 -15.22
CA LYS A 65 -4.90 0.03 -16.02
C LYS A 65 -4.19 1.36 -16.27
N SER A 66 -4.95 2.40 -16.60
CA SER A 66 -4.38 3.71 -16.86
C SER A 66 -3.74 4.31 -15.61
N TYR A 67 -4.43 4.25 -14.49
CA TYR A 67 -3.94 4.78 -13.23
C TYR A 67 -2.73 4.00 -12.71
N PHE A 68 -2.81 2.67 -12.73
CA PHE A 68 -1.73 1.80 -12.29
C PHE A 68 -0.50 1.89 -13.20
N GLY A 69 -0.69 2.26 -14.47
CA GLY A 69 0.42 2.34 -15.44
C GLY A 69 1.57 3.24 -15.01
N ASP A 70 1.32 4.21 -14.15
CA ASP A 70 2.35 5.13 -13.66
C ASP A 70 2.92 4.70 -12.30
N MET A 71 2.51 3.57 -11.76
CA MET A 71 2.98 3.08 -10.48
C MET A 71 4.11 2.06 -10.66
N SER A 72 5.07 2.06 -9.72
CA SER A 72 6.26 1.20 -9.80
C SER A 72 6.15 -0.07 -8.96
N TRP A 73 5.10 -0.21 -8.18
CA TRP A 73 4.88 -1.36 -7.30
C TRP A 73 3.84 -2.31 -7.88
N PRO A 74 3.76 -3.54 -7.35
CA PRO A 74 2.77 -4.51 -7.82
C PRO A 74 1.35 -4.17 -7.37
N ALA A 75 0.39 -4.79 -8.05
CA ALA A 75 -1.02 -4.67 -7.71
C ALA A 75 -1.67 -6.05 -7.71
N ILE A 76 -2.76 -6.19 -6.96
CA ILE A 76 -3.62 -7.36 -7.14
C ILE A 76 -4.48 -7.13 -8.39
N PRO A 77 -4.99 -8.21 -9.00
CA PRO A 77 -5.85 -8.06 -10.18
C PRO A 77 -7.06 -7.17 -9.88
N HIS A 78 -7.51 -6.47 -10.90
CA HIS A 78 -8.70 -5.62 -10.77
C HIS A 78 -9.91 -6.46 -10.34
N LYS A 79 -10.65 -5.97 -9.36
CA LYS A 79 -11.82 -6.64 -8.77
C LYS A 79 -11.52 -7.99 -8.12
N ASP A 80 -10.27 -8.19 -7.70
CA ASP A 80 -9.89 -9.38 -6.93
C ASP A 80 -10.69 -9.40 -5.61
N SER A 81 -11.11 -10.59 -5.20
CA SER A 81 -11.91 -10.76 -3.98
C SER A 81 -11.22 -10.28 -2.71
N ARG A 82 -9.88 -10.19 -2.74
CA ARG A 82 -9.11 -9.69 -1.60
C ARG A 82 -9.42 -8.24 -1.26
N LEU A 83 -9.81 -7.44 -2.26
CA LEU A 83 -10.23 -6.06 -2.02
C LEU A 83 -11.41 -6.01 -1.06
N LYS A 84 -12.45 -6.80 -1.33
CA LYS A 84 -13.63 -6.83 -0.46
C LYS A 84 -13.31 -7.31 0.95
N LYS A 85 -12.43 -8.30 1.06
CA LYS A 85 -12.01 -8.83 2.37
C LYS A 85 -11.29 -7.77 3.19
N ILE A 86 -10.38 -7.03 2.59
CA ILE A 86 -9.62 -5.96 3.26
C ILE A 86 -10.55 -4.82 3.66
N VAL A 87 -11.43 -4.40 2.76
CA VAL A 87 -12.38 -3.31 3.03
C VAL A 87 -13.26 -3.66 4.24
N LYS A 88 -13.73 -4.91 4.30
CA LYS A 88 -14.57 -5.37 5.41
C LYS A 88 -13.77 -5.49 6.70
N GLN A 89 -12.59 -6.10 6.64
CA GLN A 89 -11.75 -6.34 7.81
C GLN A 89 -11.35 -5.04 8.52
N PHE A 90 -10.95 -4.05 7.76
CA PHE A 90 -10.48 -2.77 8.30
C PHE A 90 -11.54 -1.67 8.28
N LYS A 91 -12.77 -2.01 7.92
CA LYS A 91 -13.90 -1.08 7.89
C LYS A 91 -13.58 0.18 7.10
N ILE A 92 -13.02 -0.01 5.92
CA ILE A 92 -12.57 1.08 5.07
C ILE A 92 -13.77 1.76 4.42
N ARG A 93 -13.92 3.06 4.65
CA ARG A 93 -15.03 3.85 4.14
C ARG A 93 -14.63 4.96 3.19
N GLY A 94 -13.35 5.25 3.11
CA GLY A 94 -12.84 6.32 2.25
C GLY A 94 -11.45 6.03 1.75
N LEU A 95 -11.07 6.74 0.69
CA LEU A 95 -9.77 6.62 0.05
C LEU A 95 -9.12 8.00 0.01
N PRO A 96 -7.78 8.09 -0.03
CA PRO A 96 -6.84 6.97 0.00
C PRO A 96 -6.75 6.33 1.38
N ARG A 97 -6.30 5.10 1.40
CA ARG A 97 -6.03 4.39 2.65
C ARG A 97 -4.72 3.64 2.50
N LEU A 98 -3.91 3.64 3.54
CA LEU A 98 -2.64 2.92 3.57
C LEU A 98 -2.58 2.07 4.83
N LEU A 99 -2.36 0.77 4.65
CA LEU A 99 -2.21 -0.19 5.75
C LEU A 99 -0.76 -0.65 5.78
N VAL A 100 -0.16 -0.66 6.97
CA VAL A 100 1.23 -1.07 7.13
C VAL A 100 1.30 -2.35 7.97
N PHE A 101 2.00 -3.35 7.46
CA PHE A 101 2.14 -4.66 8.08
C PHE A 101 3.59 -5.04 8.27
N ASP A 102 3.86 -5.83 9.32
CA ASP A 102 5.11 -6.57 9.44
C ASP A 102 5.10 -7.67 8.37
N ALA A 103 6.05 -7.62 7.45
CA ALA A 103 6.11 -8.58 6.35
C ALA A 103 6.31 -10.02 6.80
N LYS A 104 6.98 -10.21 7.94
CA LYS A 104 7.30 -11.54 8.44
C LYS A 104 6.12 -12.19 9.16
N THR A 105 5.40 -11.43 9.98
CA THR A 105 4.35 -11.97 10.85
C THR A 105 2.95 -11.67 10.35
N GLY A 106 2.80 -10.65 9.49
CA GLY A 106 1.49 -10.17 9.06
C GLY A 106 0.80 -9.28 10.09
N LYS A 107 1.51 -8.92 11.17
CA LYS A 107 0.94 -8.05 12.19
C LYS A 107 0.69 -6.65 11.63
N VAL A 108 -0.48 -6.08 11.95
CA VAL A 108 -0.82 -4.71 11.55
C VAL A 108 -0.04 -3.73 12.42
N LEU A 109 0.73 -2.86 11.78
CA LEU A 109 1.47 -1.81 12.48
C LEU A 109 0.73 -0.47 12.45
N ASP A 110 0.01 -0.22 11.36
CA ASP A 110 -0.82 0.99 11.22
C ASP A 110 -1.93 0.69 10.21
N ASP A 111 -3.17 0.97 10.57
CA ASP A 111 -4.31 0.71 9.70
C ASP A 111 -4.85 1.97 9.00
N ASN A 112 -4.18 3.10 9.19
CA ASN A 112 -4.56 4.35 8.53
C ASN A 112 -3.36 5.29 8.48
N ALA A 113 -2.40 4.94 7.62
CA ALA A 113 -1.08 5.55 7.62
C ALA A 113 -0.90 6.74 6.67
N VAL A 114 -1.94 7.13 5.94
CA VAL A 114 -1.83 8.24 4.96
C VAL A 114 -1.38 9.54 5.64
N ASP A 115 -2.02 9.92 6.74
CA ASP A 115 -1.70 11.17 7.42
C ASP A 115 -0.30 11.15 8.02
N LYS A 116 0.08 10.03 8.62
CA LYS A 116 1.41 9.89 9.21
C LYS A 116 2.51 9.95 8.14
N MET A 117 2.32 9.27 7.02
CA MET A 117 3.26 9.33 5.90
C MET A 117 3.36 10.76 5.33
N THR A 118 2.23 11.45 5.23
CA THR A 118 2.20 12.81 4.72
C THR A 118 2.94 13.77 5.64
N ALA A 119 2.74 13.62 6.96
CA ALA A 119 3.32 14.52 7.95
C ALA A 119 4.79 14.22 8.25
N GLU A 120 5.17 12.94 8.32
CA GLU A 120 6.47 12.51 8.82
C GLU A 120 7.39 11.87 7.78
N GLY A 121 6.83 11.38 6.66
CA GLY A 121 7.63 10.79 5.58
C GLY A 121 8.58 9.68 6.04
N PRO A 122 9.90 9.85 5.80
CA PRO A 122 10.88 8.82 6.17
C PRO A 122 10.89 8.47 7.65
N VAL A 123 10.58 9.42 8.53
CA VAL A 123 10.53 9.17 9.97
C VAL A 123 9.44 8.17 10.32
N ALA A 124 8.30 8.25 9.65
CA ALA A 124 7.21 7.28 9.84
C ALA A 124 7.70 5.86 9.50
N ILE A 125 8.40 5.73 8.38
CA ILE A 125 8.94 4.44 7.94
C ILE A 125 9.92 3.89 8.98
N GLU A 126 10.81 4.72 9.49
CA GLU A 126 11.76 4.31 10.52
C GLU A 126 11.07 3.84 11.81
N GLN A 127 10.01 4.52 12.19
CA GLN A 127 9.25 4.13 13.38
C GLN A 127 8.60 2.76 13.21
N TRP A 128 8.03 2.47 12.05
CA TRP A 128 7.47 1.15 11.78
C TRP A 128 8.56 0.07 11.73
N LEU A 129 9.70 0.39 11.11
CA LEU A 129 10.83 -0.54 11.06
C LEU A 129 11.35 -0.91 12.44
N SER A 130 11.27 0.01 13.40
CA SER A 130 11.71 -0.26 14.76
C SER A 130 10.81 -1.27 15.50
N GLN A 131 9.65 -1.56 14.95
CA GLN A 131 8.69 -2.50 15.54
C GLN A 131 8.81 -3.92 14.97
N VAL A 132 9.68 -4.14 14.00
CA VAL A 132 9.83 -5.44 13.35
C VAL A 132 11.21 -6.03 13.51
#